data_ca711adc9e58601a1e56dcc0ac62bb45
#
_entry.id   ca711adc9e58601a1e56dcc0ac62bb45
#
_cell.length_a   1.000
_cell.length_b   1.000
_cell.length_c   1.000
_cell.angle_alpha   90.00
_cell.angle_beta   90.00
_cell.angle_gamma   90.00
#
_symmetry.space_group_name_H-M   'P 1'
#
loop_
_entity.id
_entity.type
_entity.pdbx_description
1 polymer ?
#
loop_
_entity_poly.entity_id
_entity_poly.type
_entity_poly.pdbx_seq_one_letter_code
_entity_poly.pdbx_strand_id
1 'polypeptide(L)'
;MPDLLNNLNKRGLIKWGGKQSSDYGIVVQDCPAFDKPRRKQTVFNVAGRNGSVLFQEDAFEDTTRSYNIWIDEQTEEDSGGIETGRLDQRVADFTAWLYSVKGYQELSDNFEPDYYRLAYYSGGNDVSNELITYGKSTLTFTCRPERFLVSGKTPVTVVNGDTMENPTLFVAKPLIHIEGSGNVIIAINGVGMTATIDDYINIDCERMNAYRLPSENMNAYIQ
;
A
#
# COMPACT_ATOMS: atom_id res chain seq x y z
N MET A 1 7.75 -34.39 2.57
CA MET A 1 8.68 -33.48 3.24
C MET A 1 9.56 -32.62 2.29
N PRO A 2 9.20 -32.38 1.01
CA PRO A 2 9.94 -31.43 0.14
C PRO A 2 9.60 -29.96 0.36
N ASP A 3 8.43 -29.65 0.95
CA ASP A 3 7.95 -28.26 0.99
C ASP A 3 8.52 -27.38 2.12
N LEU A 4 9.05 -27.99 3.17
CA LEU A 4 9.66 -27.27 4.29
C LEU A 4 10.99 -26.61 3.90
N LEU A 5 11.78 -27.25 3.05
CA LEU A 5 13.07 -26.72 2.58
C LEU A 5 12.89 -25.60 1.53
N ASN A 6 11.81 -25.66 0.73
CA ASN A 6 11.47 -24.59 -0.20
C ASN A 6 10.93 -23.32 0.50
N ASN A 7 10.33 -23.46 1.68
CA ASN A 7 9.86 -22.33 2.47
C ASN A 7 10.98 -21.63 3.25
N LEU A 8 12.05 -22.33 3.59
CA LEU A 8 13.24 -21.73 4.22
C LEU A 8 14.03 -20.83 3.26
N ASN A 9 13.87 -21.01 1.94
CA ASN A 9 14.50 -20.16 0.92
C ASN A 9 13.63 -18.97 0.47
N LYS A 10 12.42 -18.81 0.96
CA LYS A 10 11.62 -17.59 0.74
C LYS A 10 12.02 -16.53 1.76
N ARG A 11 13.17 -15.94 1.58
CA ARG A 11 13.52 -14.69 2.28
C ARG A 11 12.41 -13.68 2.00
N GLY A 12 11.83 -13.13 3.07
CA GLY A 12 10.81 -12.10 2.91
C GLY A 12 11.41 -10.87 2.26
N LEU A 13 10.69 -10.31 1.31
CA LEU A 13 11.08 -9.10 0.58
C LEU A 13 9.99 -8.05 0.74
N ILE A 14 10.43 -6.80 0.93
CA ILE A 14 9.58 -5.63 0.97
C ILE A 14 9.94 -4.75 -0.22
N LYS A 15 8.93 -4.21 -0.89
CA LYS A 15 9.08 -3.19 -1.92
C LYS A 15 8.35 -1.94 -1.46
N TRP A 16 9.07 -0.81 -1.36
CA TRP A 16 8.48 0.45 -0.94
C TRP A 16 9.19 1.63 -1.59
N GLY A 17 8.39 2.62 -2.04
CA GLY A 17 8.94 3.80 -2.70
C GLY A 17 9.73 3.47 -3.97
N GLY A 18 9.37 2.40 -4.68
CA GLY A 18 10.03 1.98 -5.92
C GLY A 18 11.33 1.19 -5.74
N LYS A 19 11.80 0.98 -4.51
CA LYS A 19 13.02 0.22 -4.18
C LYS A 19 12.68 -1.04 -3.39
N GLN A 20 13.61 -1.96 -3.32
CA GLN A 20 13.43 -3.28 -2.72
C GLN A 20 14.39 -3.47 -1.53
N SER A 21 13.93 -4.17 -0.49
CA SER A 21 14.72 -4.38 0.73
C SER A 21 16.03 -5.14 0.48
N SER A 22 16.05 -6.03 -0.51
CA SER A 22 17.27 -6.75 -0.92
C SER A 22 18.37 -5.83 -1.43
N ASP A 23 18.04 -4.67 -1.99
CA ASP A 23 19.02 -3.71 -2.51
C ASP A 23 19.90 -3.13 -1.38
N TYR A 24 19.42 -3.28 -0.14
CA TYR A 24 20.08 -2.80 1.07
C TYR A 24 20.55 -3.94 1.99
N GLY A 25 20.58 -5.17 1.50
CA GLY A 25 20.94 -6.34 2.29
C GLY A 25 19.95 -6.67 3.41
N ILE A 26 18.69 -6.28 3.26
CA ILE A 26 17.66 -6.49 4.27
C ILE A 26 16.82 -7.71 3.93
N VAL A 27 16.71 -8.59 4.92
CA VAL A 27 15.91 -9.80 4.88
C VAL A 27 14.77 -9.68 5.89
N VAL A 28 13.55 -9.95 5.48
CA VAL A 28 12.41 -10.05 6.38
C VAL A 28 12.34 -11.46 6.94
N GLN A 29 12.31 -11.56 8.26
CA GLN A 29 12.37 -12.83 8.96
C GLN A 29 11.05 -13.60 8.90
N ASP A 30 9.95 -12.92 9.22
CA ASP A 30 8.65 -13.55 9.44
C ASP A 30 7.55 -12.86 8.63
N CYS A 31 6.49 -13.64 8.31
CA CYS A 31 5.27 -13.07 7.77
C CYS A 31 4.67 -12.10 8.80
N PRO A 32 4.45 -10.84 8.43
CA PRO A 32 3.90 -9.86 9.35
C PRO A 32 2.45 -10.23 9.74
N ALA A 33 2.05 -9.79 10.93
CA ALA A 33 0.68 -9.97 11.39
C ALA A 33 -0.33 -9.26 10.46
N PHE A 34 -1.51 -9.85 10.34
CA PHE A 34 -2.62 -9.23 9.62
C PHE A 34 -3.35 -8.25 10.53
N ASP A 35 -3.04 -6.98 10.40
CA ASP A 35 -3.76 -5.93 11.09
C ASP A 35 -5.13 -5.71 10.46
N LYS A 36 -6.13 -5.59 11.34
CA LYS A 36 -7.51 -5.29 10.95
C LYS A 36 -7.79 -3.83 11.23
N PRO A 37 -8.24 -3.05 10.23
CA PRO A 37 -8.57 -1.65 10.46
C PRO A 37 -9.72 -1.53 11.46
N ARG A 38 -9.63 -0.57 12.37
CA ARG A 38 -10.68 -0.22 13.29
C ARG A 38 -11.63 0.77 12.63
N ARG A 39 -12.93 0.58 12.84
CA ARG A 39 -13.92 1.58 12.40
C ARG A 39 -13.77 2.83 13.24
N LYS A 40 -13.80 3.99 12.61
CA LYS A 40 -13.86 5.27 13.32
C LYS A 40 -15.19 5.38 14.04
N GLN A 41 -15.13 5.61 15.35
CA GLN A 41 -16.32 5.67 16.19
C GLN A 41 -16.09 6.58 17.38
N THR A 42 -17.15 7.27 17.78
CA THR A 42 -17.17 8.09 18.98
C THR A 42 -18.18 7.52 19.97
N VAL A 43 -17.75 7.38 21.21
CA VAL A 43 -18.57 6.82 22.30
C VAL A 43 -18.89 7.93 23.29
N PHE A 44 -20.18 8.16 23.52
CA PHE A 44 -20.66 9.15 24.50
C PHE A 44 -21.32 8.45 25.67
N ASN A 45 -20.87 8.79 26.88
CA ASN A 45 -21.49 8.35 28.14
C ASN A 45 -22.50 9.39 28.59
N VAL A 46 -23.77 8.99 28.73
CA VAL A 46 -24.83 9.85 29.21
C VAL A 46 -25.11 9.52 30.68
N ALA A 47 -25.06 10.53 31.54
CA ALA A 47 -25.34 10.36 32.98
C ALA A 47 -26.77 9.83 33.21
N GLY A 48 -26.91 8.83 34.09
CA GLY A 48 -28.20 8.21 34.40
C GLY A 48 -28.72 7.20 33.37
N ARG A 49 -27.96 6.91 32.34
CA ARG A 49 -28.30 5.90 31.32
C ARG A 49 -27.35 4.71 31.39
N ASN A 50 -27.90 3.50 31.35
CA ASN A 50 -27.10 2.28 31.18
C ASN A 50 -26.63 2.16 29.74
N GLY A 51 -25.32 1.88 29.54
CA GLY A 51 -24.68 1.78 28.24
C GLY A 51 -24.35 3.14 27.64
N SER A 52 -23.51 3.12 26.64
CA SER A 52 -23.03 4.30 25.92
C SER A 52 -23.83 4.53 24.64
N VAL A 53 -23.85 5.77 24.18
CA VAL A 53 -24.31 6.12 22.83
C VAL A 53 -23.11 5.98 21.87
N LEU A 54 -23.25 5.16 20.84
CA LEU A 54 -22.23 4.90 19.84
C LEU A 54 -22.58 5.66 18.56
N PHE A 55 -21.66 6.49 18.10
CA PHE A 55 -21.68 7.09 16.78
C PHE A 55 -20.58 6.45 15.94
N GLN A 56 -20.96 5.77 14.87
CA GLN A 56 -20.04 5.10 13.95
C GLN A 56 -19.97 5.86 12.61
N GLU A 57 -18.78 6.12 12.14
CA GLU A 57 -18.52 6.67 10.83
C GLU A 57 -18.35 5.54 9.80
N ASP A 58 -18.64 5.83 8.54
CA ASP A 58 -18.33 4.90 7.44
C ASP A 58 -16.87 5.03 6.96
N ALA A 59 -15.98 5.14 7.94
CA ALA A 59 -14.55 5.29 7.74
C ALA A 59 -13.77 4.39 8.70
N PHE A 60 -12.54 4.08 8.33
CA PHE A 60 -11.62 3.27 9.13
C PHE A 60 -10.39 4.09 9.50
N GLU A 61 -9.75 3.67 10.59
CA GLU A 61 -8.46 4.20 11.04
C GLU A 61 -7.33 3.56 10.23
N ASP A 62 -6.19 4.26 10.15
CA ASP A 62 -4.97 3.69 9.61
C ASP A 62 -4.55 2.44 10.39
N THR A 63 -3.89 1.53 9.71
CA THR A 63 -3.31 0.31 10.29
C THR A 63 -1.81 0.39 10.33
N THR A 64 -1.17 -0.53 11.04
CA THR A 64 0.27 -0.68 11.04
C THR A 64 0.68 -1.98 10.36
N ARG A 65 1.81 -1.98 9.65
CA ARG A 65 2.44 -3.17 9.10
C ARG A 65 3.87 -3.24 9.60
N SER A 66 4.14 -4.21 10.45
CA SER A 66 5.46 -4.36 11.09
C SER A 66 6.17 -5.59 10.56
N TYR A 67 7.44 -5.43 10.22
CA TYR A 67 8.31 -6.48 9.71
C TYR A 67 9.51 -6.64 10.63
N ASN A 68 9.77 -7.83 11.10
CA ASN A 68 11.03 -8.16 11.74
C ASN A 68 12.10 -8.36 10.65
N ILE A 69 13.12 -7.57 10.68
CA ILE A 69 14.15 -7.54 9.65
C ILE A 69 15.51 -7.89 10.21
N TRP A 70 16.32 -8.51 9.36
CA TRP A 70 17.74 -8.67 9.56
C TRP A 70 18.48 -7.91 8.48
N ILE A 71 19.54 -7.26 8.88
CA ILE A 71 20.48 -6.60 7.97
C ILE A 71 21.67 -7.54 7.85
N ASP A 72 21.80 -8.13 6.67
CA ASP A 72 22.86 -9.08 6.36
C ASP A 72 24.10 -8.33 5.91
N GLU A 73 25.21 -8.66 6.51
CA GLU A 73 26.52 -8.23 6.09
C GLU A 73 27.00 -9.17 4.98
N GLN A 74 26.66 -8.87 3.70
CA GLN A 74 27.22 -9.63 2.61
C GLN A 74 28.73 -9.40 2.58
N THR A 75 29.46 -10.43 2.95
CA THR A 75 30.86 -10.55 2.56
C THR A 75 30.88 -10.81 1.07
N GLU A 76 31.33 -9.85 0.27
CA GLU A 76 31.80 -10.18 -1.08
C GLU A 76 32.95 -11.16 -0.90
N GLU A 77 32.73 -12.41 -1.34
CA GLU A 77 33.79 -13.40 -1.49
C GLU A 77 34.70 -12.96 -2.64
N ASP A 78 35.50 -11.93 -2.43
CA ASP A 78 36.61 -11.66 -3.31
C ASP A 78 37.86 -11.37 -2.47
N SER A 79 38.83 -12.25 -2.65
CA SER A 79 40.26 -12.09 -2.22
C SER A 79 40.59 -12.20 -0.74
N GLY A 80 40.35 -13.37 -0.11
CA GLY A 80 41.28 -13.84 0.94
C GLY A 80 41.42 -13.04 2.25
N GLY A 81 40.59 -12.06 2.51
CA GLY A 81 40.51 -11.29 3.72
C GLY A 81 39.10 -11.28 4.27
N ILE A 82 38.92 -11.55 5.54
CA ILE A 82 37.69 -11.26 6.26
C ILE A 82 37.60 -9.73 6.36
N GLU A 83 37.06 -9.10 5.32
CA GLU A 83 36.58 -7.74 5.48
C GLU A 83 35.28 -7.83 6.30
N THR A 84 35.36 -7.41 7.56
CA THR A 84 34.22 -7.14 8.39
C THR A 84 33.41 -6.06 7.66
N GLY A 85 32.37 -6.45 6.96
CA GLY A 85 31.52 -5.56 6.21
C GLY A 85 30.93 -4.49 7.11
N ARG A 86 30.63 -3.36 6.57
CA ARG A 86 30.23 -2.16 7.26
C ARG A 86 28.74 -2.20 7.58
N LEU A 87 28.35 -2.87 8.64
CA LEU A 87 26.97 -2.85 9.13
C LEU A 87 26.49 -1.40 9.34
N ASP A 88 27.35 -0.53 9.85
CA ASP A 88 27.08 0.90 10.04
C ASP A 88 26.72 1.60 8.72
N GLN A 89 27.45 1.33 7.63
CA GLN A 89 27.16 1.91 6.33
C GLN A 89 25.82 1.40 5.78
N ARG A 90 25.53 0.11 5.92
CA ARG A 90 24.25 -0.47 5.47
C ARG A 90 23.07 0.08 6.26
N VAL A 91 23.22 0.23 7.57
CA VAL A 91 22.21 0.87 8.40
C VAL A 91 21.99 2.32 7.96
N ALA A 92 23.05 3.05 7.61
CA ALA A 92 22.95 4.40 7.11
C ALA A 92 22.23 4.47 5.75
N ASP A 93 22.60 3.60 4.80
CA ASP A 93 21.99 3.54 3.46
C ASP A 93 20.51 3.12 3.53
N PHE A 94 20.21 2.14 4.36
CA PHE A 94 18.85 1.72 4.66
C PHE A 94 18.02 2.85 5.27
N THR A 95 18.58 3.53 6.27
CA THR A 95 17.92 4.67 6.91
C THR A 95 17.67 5.79 5.89
N ALA A 96 18.68 6.09 5.06
CA ALA A 96 18.53 7.07 3.99
C ALA A 96 17.42 6.69 3.00
N TRP A 97 17.29 5.40 2.65
CA TRP A 97 16.18 4.93 1.84
C TRP A 97 14.84 5.19 2.49
N LEU A 98 14.66 4.81 3.75
CA LEU A 98 13.39 4.99 4.47
C LEU A 98 12.98 6.45 4.58
N TYR A 99 13.92 7.37 4.77
CA TYR A 99 13.64 8.80 4.89
C TYR A 99 13.65 9.56 3.55
N SER A 100 14.11 8.95 2.46
CA SER A 100 14.15 9.59 1.15
C SER A 100 12.78 9.81 0.53
N VAL A 101 11.79 9.05 0.98
CA VAL A 101 10.44 9.05 0.40
C VAL A 101 9.47 9.70 1.35
N LYS A 102 8.66 10.62 0.82
CA LYS A 102 7.66 11.37 1.60
C LYS A 102 6.23 10.96 1.24
N GLY A 103 5.36 10.99 2.24
CA GLY A 103 3.94 10.70 2.06
C GLY A 103 3.64 9.22 1.82
N TYR A 104 2.41 8.95 1.41
CA TYR A 104 1.98 7.59 1.11
C TYR A 104 2.60 7.08 -0.18
N GLN A 105 3.23 5.92 -0.10
CA GLN A 105 3.81 5.19 -1.21
C GLN A 105 3.31 3.75 -1.23
N GLU A 106 3.47 3.10 -2.35
CA GLU A 106 3.14 1.69 -2.46
C GLU A 106 4.09 0.85 -1.62
N LEU A 107 3.49 0.04 -0.76
CA LEU A 107 4.15 -0.99 0.03
C LEU A 107 3.61 -2.34 -0.41
N SER A 108 4.49 -3.21 -0.88
CA SER A 108 4.17 -4.59 -1.21
C SER A 108 5.21 -5.53 -0.59
N ASP A 109 4.80 -6.75 -0.31
CA ASP A 109 5.65 -7.80 0.20
C ASP A 109 5.37 -9.12 -0.53
N ASN A 110 6.30 -10.06 -0.47
CA ASN A 110 6.12 -11.36 -1.10
C ASN A 110 5.29 -12.36 -0.28
N PHE A 111 4.78 -11.95 0.88
CA PHE A 111 3.82 -12.73 1.67
C PHE A 111 2.39 -12.56 1.17
N GLU A 112 2.08 -11.38 0.58
CA GLU A 112 0.81 -11.06 -0.05
C GLU A 112 1.04 -10.52 -1.47
N PRO A 113 1.52 -11.34 -2.42
CA PRO A 113 1.99 -10.88 -3.74
C PRO A 113 0.91 -10.26 -4.61
N ASP A 114 -0.36 -10.59 -4.35
CA ASP A 114 -1.51 -10.08 -5.11
C ASP A 114 -1.99 -8.71 -4.63
N TYR A 115 -1.43 -8.22 -3.52
CA TYR A 115 -1.88 -6.97 -2.89
C TYR A 115 -0.73 -6.00 -2.66
N TYR A 116 -1.08 -4.71 -2.66
CA TYR A 116 -0.24 -3.64 -2.15
C TYR A 116 -1.04 -2.73 -1.22
N ARG A 117 -0.34 -1.95 -0.42
CA ARG A 117 -0.89 -0.93 0.48
C ARG A 117 -0.30 0.42 0.16
N LEU A 118 -1.03 1.48 0.48
CA LEU A 118 -0.46 2.82 0.54
C LEU A 118 0.03 3.06 1.96
N ALA A 119 1.32 3.26 2.13
CA ALA A 119 1.98 3.34 3.41
C ALA A 119 2.99 4.49 3.47
N TYR A 120 3.26 4.97 4.67
CA TYR A 120 4.38 5.86 4.93
C TYR A 120 5.20 5.35 6.13
N TYR A 121 6.46 5.72 6.13
CA TYR A 121 7.36 5.43 7.23
C TYR A 121 7.50 6.66 8.12
N SER A 122 7.22 6.51 9.42
CA SER A 122 7.27 7.63 10.39
C SER A 122 8.56 7.68 11.21
N GLY A 123 9.39 6.65 11.08
CA GLY A 123 10.65 6.55 11.85
C GLY A 123 10.49 5.87 13.21
N GLY A 124 11.56 5.88 13.99
CA GLY A 124 11.55 5.46 15.37
C GLY A 124 11.93 4.01 15.65
N ASN A 125 12.63 3.34 14.73
CA ASN A 125 13.08 1.97 14.95
C ASN A 125 14.58 1.95 15.29
N ASP A 126 14.91 1.33 16.42
CA ASP A 126 16.30 1.08 16.81
C ASP A 126 16.80 -0.19 16.12
N VAL A 127 18.07 -0.18 15.73
CA VAL A 127 18.77 -1.36 15.23
C VAL A 127 19.62 -1.91 16.37
N SER A 128 19.28 -3.10 16.85
CA SER A 128 20.10 -3.79 17.84
C SER A 128 21.14 -4.67 17.17
N ASN A 129 22.40 -4.58 17.64
CA ASN A 129 23.46 -5.49 17.25
C ASN A 129 23.39 -6.74 18.13
N GLU A 130 22.92 -7.85 17.58
CA GLU A 130 22.93 -9.15 18.30
C GLU A 130 24.25 -9.90 18.14
N LEU A 131 24.93 -9.68 17.01
CA LEU A 131 26.26 -10.21 16.69
C LEU A 131 27.03 -9.17 15.89
N ILE A 132 28.36 -9.30 15.81
CA ILE A 132 29.22 -8.38 15.07
C ILE A 132 28.83 -8.29 13.57
N THR A 133 28.14 -9.31 13.06
CA THR A 133 27.80 -9.50 11.65
C THR A 133 26.34 -9.27 11.29
N TYR A 134 25.42 -9.12 12.26
CA TYR A 134 23.99 -9.00 11.98
C TYR A 134 23.34 -7.89 12.78
N GLY A 135 22.62 -7.02 12.08
CA GLY A 135 21.70 -6.07 12.70
C GLY A 135 20.27 -6.63 12.68
N LYS A 136 19.55 -6.44 13.77
CA LYS A 136 18.14 -6.80 13.88
C LYS A 136 17.29 -5.60 14.24
N SER A 137 16.16 -5.44 13.57
CA SER A 137 15.25 -4.35 13.84
C SER A 137 13.80 -4.75 13.50
N THR A 138 12.86 -3.98 14.00
CA THR A 138 11.45 -4.06 13.58
C THR A 138 11.10 -2.82 12.77
N LEU A 139 10.75 -3.00 11.52
CA LEU A 139 10.37 -1.94 10.60
C LEU A 139 8.86 -1.79 10.60
N THR A 140 8.34 -0.63 10.99
CA THR A 140 6.90 -0.38 11.08
C THR A 140 6.47 0.72 10.12
N PHE A 141 5.51 0.39 9.26
CA PHE A 141 4.84 1.33 8.36
C PHE A 141 3.44 1.63 8.86
N THR A 142 3.02 2.87 8.73
CA THR A 142 1.61 3.25 8.87
C THR A 142 0.96 3.15 7.50
N CYS A 143 -0.10 2.34 7.42
CA CYS A 143 -0.79 2.01 6.18
C CYS A 143 -2.20 2.58 6.18
N ARG A 144 -2.69 2.98 5.01
CA ARG A 144 -4.13 3.16 4.83
C ARG A 144 -4.87 1.86 5.13
N PRO A 145 -6.13 1.95 5.57
CA PRO A 145 -6.91 0.76 5.92
C PRO A 145 -7.18 -0.18 4.73
N GLU A 146 -7.18 0.37 3.51
CA GLU A 146 -7.47 -0.37 2.29
C GLU A 146 -6.24 -1.15 1.81
N ARG A 147 -6.50 -2.33 1.24
CA ARG A 147 -5.57 -3.10 0.42
C ARG A 147 -6.02 -3.02 -1.03
N PHE A 148 -5.09 -2.84 -1.92
CA PHE A 148 -5.34 -2.74 -3.35
C PHE A 148 -4.83 -3.98 -4.06
N LEU A 149 -5.61 -4.50 -5.01
CA LEU A 149 -5.17 -5.59 -5.87
C LEU A 149 -4.13 -5.07 -6.88
N VAL A 150 -3.05 -5.81 -7.05
CA VAL A 150 -2.03 -5.53 -8.07
C VAL A 150 -2.65 -5.62 -9.47
N SER A 151 -3.55 -6.58 -9.69
CA SER A 151 -4.29 -6.73 -10.95
C SER A 151 -5.16 -5.53 -11.29
N GLY A 152 -5.62 -4.78 -10.26
CA GLY A 152 -6.40 -3.55 -10.45
C GLY A 152 -5.65 -2.39 -11.10
N LYS A 153 -4.33 -2.49 -11.23
CA LYS A 153 -3.50 -1.51 -11.97
C LYS A 153 -3.57 -1.70 -13.49
N THR A 154 -4.03 -2.85 -13.93
CA THR A 154 -4.15 -3.13 -15.37
C THR A 154 -5.50 -2.61 -15.85
N PRO A 155 -5.53 -1.64 -16.77
CA PRO A 155 -6.79 -1.15 -17.34
C PRO A 155 -7.54 -2.26 -18.06
N VAL A 156 -8.85 -2.26 -17.90
CA VAL A 156 -9.77 -3.17 -18.62
C VAL A 156 -10.67 -2.32 -19.49
N THR A 157 -10.71 -2.62 -20.78
CA THR A 157 -11.64 -1.96 -21.70
C THR A 157 -13.01 -2.62 -21.56
N VAL A 158 -14.04 -1.81 -21.38
CA VAL A 158 -15.43 -2.24 -21.29
C VAL A 158 -16.26 -1.59 -22.38
N VAL A 159 -17.24 -2.30 -22.90
CA VAL A 159 -18.21 -1.76 -23.86
C VAL A 159 -19.60 -1.65 -23.21
N ASN A 160 -20.47 -0.90 -23.84
CA ASN A 160 -21.82 -0.68 -23.32
C ASN A 160 -22.56 -2.02 -23.10
N GLY A 161 -23.05 -2.21 -21.88
CA GLY A 161 -23.76 -3.42 -21.45
C GLY A 161 -22.88 -4.50 -20.82
N ASP A 162 -21.55 -4.31 -20.78
CA ASP A 162 -20.67 -5.24 -20.09
C ASP A 162 -20.91 -5.24 -18.57
N THR A 163 -20.63 -6.39 -17.96
CA THR A 163 -20.66 -6.56 -16.52
C THR A 163 -19.24 -6.81 -16.03
N MET A 164 -18.81 -6.01 -15.06
CA MET A 164 -17.56 -6.22 -14.33
C MET A 164 -17.86 -6.71 -12.93
N GLU A 165 -17.21 -7.76 -12.52
CA GLU A 165 -17.30 -8.27 -11.16
C GLU A 165 -16.19 -7.68 -10.28
N ASN A 166 -16.58 -7.13 -9.13
CA ASN A 166 -15.61 -6.74 -8.11
C ASN A 166 -15.20 -7.98 -7.31
N PRO A 167 -13.94 -8.42 -7.39
CA PRO A 167 -13.48 -9.61 -6.69
C PRO A 167 -13.34 -9.42 -5.17
N THR A 168 -13.61 -8.20 -4.66
CA THR A 168 -13.49 -7.86 -3.24
C THR A 168 -14.84 -7.66 -2.59
N LEU A 169 -14.90 -7.79 -1.27
CA LEU A 169 -16.12 -7.56 -0.49
C LEU A 169 -16.42 -6.07 -0.25
N PHE A 170 -15.48 -5.19 -0.56
CA PHE A 170 -15.64 -3.75 -0.35
C PHE A 170 -15.95 -3.05 -1.66
N VAL A 171 -16.60 -1.90 -1.57
CA VAL A 171 -16.94 -1.07 -2.73
C VAL A 171 -15.66 -0.66 -3.45
N ALA A 172 -15.58 -0.98 -4.74
CA ALA A 172 -14.51 -0.50 -5.59
C ALA A 172 -14.72 0.98 -5.96
N LYS A 173 -13.63 1.73 -6.00
CA LYS A 173 -13.59 3.14 -6.43
C LYS A 173 -12.69 3.25 -7.66
N PRO A 174 -13.18 2.89 -8.84
CA PRO A 174 -12.35 2.83 -10.04
C PRO A 174 -11.95 4.22 -10.54
N LEU A 175 -10.84 4.25 -11.27
CA LEU A 175 -10.53 5.32 -12.20
C LEU A 175 -11.14 4.96 -13.55
N ILE A 176 -12.08 5.76 -14.04
CA ILE A 176 -12.80 5.54 -15.31
C ILE A 176 -12.22 6.50 -16.34
N HIS A 177 -11.71 5.97 -17.44
CA HIS A 177 -11.23 6.74 -18.57
C HIS A 177 -12.19 6.57 -19.74
N ILE A 178 -12.66 7.68 -20.31
CA ILE A 178 -13.62 7.67 -21.42
C ILE A 178 -13.08 8.58 -22.52
N GLU A 179 -12.96 8.02 -23.72
CA GLU A 179 -12.56 8.74 -24.92
C GLU A 179 -13.79 9.04 -25.79
N GLY A 180 -13.86 10.22 -26.37
CA GLY A 180 -14.91 10.64 -27.25
C GLY A 180 -15.19 12.14 -27.22
N SER A 181 -16.28 12.55 -27.87
CA SER A 181 -16.68 13.96 -27.89
C SER A 181 -18.20 14.08 -27.81
N GLY A 182 -18.69 15.14 -27.14
CA GLY A 182 -20.10 15.43 -26.95
C GLY A 182 -20.63 15.01 -25.58
N ASN A 183 -21.97 14.99 -25.47
CA ASN A 183 -22.63 14.63 -24.22
C ASN A 183 -22.84 13.11 -24.16
N VAL A 184 -22.32 12.50 -23.10
CA VAL A 184 -22.48 11.07 -22.85
C VAL A 184 -23.18 10.83 -21.52
N ILE A 185 -23.94 9.75 -21.47
CA ILE A 185 -24.56 9.25 -20.24
C ILE A 185 -23.80 8.01 -19.81
N ILE A 186 -23.27 8.05 -18.60
CA ILE A 186 -22.56 6.94 -17.96
C ILE A 186 -23.49 6.38 -16.89
N ALA A 187 -23.93 5.15 -17.04
CA ALA A 187 -24.77 4.49 -16.06
C ALA A 187 -24.06 3.25 -15.50
N ILE A 188 -23.84 3.20 -14.18
CA ILE A 188 -23.21 2.09 -13.49
C ILE A 188 -24.13 1.62 -12.38
N ASN A 189 -24.55 0.36 -12.42
CA ASN A 189 -25.48 -0.23 -11.46
C ASN A 189 -26.79 0.58 -11.26
N GLY A 190 -27.29 1.17 -12.33
CA GLY A 190 -28.52 1.96 -12.28
C GLY A 190 -28.34 3.41 -11.80
N VAL A 191 -27.14 3.81 -11.40
CA VAL A 191 -26.82 5.22 -11.10
C VAL A 191 -26.22 5.85 -12.35
N GLY A 192 -26.89 6.88 -12.87
CA GLY A 192 -26.49 7.60 -14.06
C GLY A 192 -25.83 8.94 -13.73
N MET A 193 -24.85 9.32 -14.52
CA MET A 193 -24.29 10.67 -14.58
C MET A 193 -24.16 11.10 -16.03
N THR A 194 -24.24 12.39 -16.30
CA THR A 194 -23.96 12.95 -17.62
C THR A 194 -22.58 13.60 -17.62
N ALA A 195 -21.84 13.43 -18.69
CA ALA A 195 -20.57 14.09 -18.87
C ALA A 195 -20.48 14.72 -20.26
N THR A 196 -19.94 15.92 -20.34
CA THR A 196 -19.57 16.56 -21.61
C THR A 196 -18.09 16.32 -21.85
N ILE A 197 -17.77 15.59 -22.91
CA ILE A 197 -16.41 15.15 -23.24
C ILE A 197 -15.92 15.93 -24.46
N ASP A 198 -14.68 16.38 -24.38
CA ASP A 198 -13.92 16.91 -25.50
C ASP A 198 -12.58 16.17 -25.52
N ASP A 199 -12.43 15.20 -26.42
CA ASP A 199 -11.33 14.27 -26.56
C ASP A 199 -11.39 13.11 -25.53
N TYR A 200 -11.16 13.37 -24.24
CA TYR A 200 -11.32 12.37 -23.18
C TYR A 200 -11.60 13.01 -21.81
N ILE A 201 -12.04 12.17 -20.87
CA ILE A 201 -12.23 12.52 -19.46
C ILE A 201 -11.79 11.35 -18.57
N ASN A 202 -11.13 11.67 -17.44
CA ASN A 202 -10.84 10.75 -16.36
C ASN A 202 -11.77 11.06 -15.19
N ILE A 203 -12.45 10.06 -14.66
CA ILE A 203 -13.31 10.17 -13.48
C ILE A 203 -12.69 9.32 -12.37
N ASP A 204 -12.15 9.98 -11.36
CA ASP A 204 -11.55 9.34 -10.19
C ASP A 204 -12.62 9.22 -9.09
N CYS A 205 -13.18 8.02 -8.95
CA CYS A 205 -14.24 7.75 -7.98
C CYS A 205 -13.72 7.77 -6.52
N GLU A 206 -12.42 7.59 -6.29
CA GLU A 206 -11.87 7.69 -4.93
C GLU A 206 -11.75 9.15 -4.48
N ARG A 207 -11.31 10.03 -5.38
CA ARG A 207 -11.15 11.46 -5.10
C ARG A 207 -12.41 12.27 -5.37
N MET A 208 -13.44 11.63 -5.95
CA MET A 208 -14.65 12.30 -6.44
C MET A 208 -14.29 13.51 -7.32
N ASN A 209 -13.43 13.29 -8.28
CA ASN A 209 -12.85 14.32 -9.12
C ASN A 209 -12.82 13.86 -10.58
N ALA A 210 -13.13 14.78 -11.49
CA ALA A 210 -12.98 14.56 -12.92
C ALA A 210 -11.93 15.52 -13.49
N TYR A 211 -11.10 14.99 -14.39
CA TYR A 211 -10.02 15.76 -14.99
C TYR A 211 -9.64 15.22 -16.37
N ARG A 212 -9.08 16.08 -17.21
CA ARG A 212 -8.48 15.66 -18.47
C ARG A 212 -6.97 15.53 -18.33
N LEU A 213 -6.30 16.60 -17.94
CA LEU A 213 -4.90 16.61 -17.52
C LEU A 213 -4.82 16.75 -15.99
N PRO A 214 -3.70 16.39 -15.34
CA PRO A 214 -3.55 16.55 -13.89
C PRO A 214 -3.87 17.95 -13.34
N SER A 215 -3.74 18.97 -14.19
CA SER A 215 -4.02 20.39 -13.87
C SER A 215 -5.37 20.90 -14.37
N GLU A 216 -6.12 20.10 -15.13
CA GLU A 216 -7.37 20.51 -15.78
C GLU A 216 -8.57 19.84 -15.11
N ASN A 217 -9.21 20.56 -14.21
CA ASN A 217 -10.39 20.10 -13.50
C ASN A 217 -11.62 20.13 -14.41
N MET A 218 -12.30 18.99 -14.54
CA MET A 218 -13.48 18.79 -15.38
C MET A 218 -14.77 18.57 -14.57
N ASN A 219 -14.78 18.82 -13.25
CA ASN A 219 -15.95 18.60 -12.40
C ASN A 219 -17.19 19.36 -12.86
N ALA A 220 -17.03 20.54 -13.45
CA ALA A 220 -18.15 21.32 -13.97
C ALA A 220 -18.84 20.66 -15.19
N TYR A 221 -18.23 19.69 -15.83
CA TYR A 221 -18.74 18.97 -17.00
C TYR A 221 -19.43 17.65 -16.62
N ILE A 222 -19.55 17.35 -15.33
CA ILE A 222 -20.26 16.18 -14.79
C ILE A 222 -21.50 16.67 -14.03
N GLN A 223 -22.65 16.05 -14.32
CA GLN A 223 -23.93 16.33 -13.66
C GLN A 223 -24.66 15.03 -13.27
#